data_809f81a0f2faa8776da92954f01247e0
#
_entry.id   809f81a0f2faa8776da92954f01247e0
#
_cell.length_a   1.000
_cell.length_b   1.000
_cell.length_c   1.000
_cell.angle_alpha   90.00
_cell.angle_beta   90.00
_cell.angle_gamma   90.00
#
_symmetry.space_group_name_H-M   'P 1'
#
loop_
_entity.id
_entity.type
_entity.pdbx_description
1 polymer ?
#
loop_
_entity_poly.entity_id
_entity_poly.type
_entity_poly.pdbx_seq_one_letter_code
_entity_poly.pdbx_strand_id
1 'polypeptide(L)'
;MELIKQIKEAEKQARDIVEMAKQDSASLLEEAKKERLDLLKQAQQRRSKAIDDTVSRAEQDGKAQADQIAQTGFETVSSLKASCSQKIQTCVEKVLLNLQQAWSRKS
;
A
#
# COMPACT_ATOMS: atom_id res chain seq x y z
N MET A 1 70.85 -35.49 7.14
CA MET A 1 70.46 -34.22 7.72
C MET A 1 69.62 -33.36 6.78
N GLU A 2 69.89 -33.37 5.50
CA GLU A 2 69.02 -32.64 4.55
C GLU A 2 67.63 -33.21 4.46
N LEU A 3 67.48 -34.51 4.55
CA LEU A 3 66.21 -35.19 4.52
C LEU A 3 65.28 -34.74 5.69
N ILE A 4 65.91 -34.62 6.86
CA ILE A 4 65.21 -34.14 8.07
C ILE A 4 64.78 -32.70 7.93
N LYS A 5 65.62 -31.84 7.37
CA LYS A 5 65.32 -30.44 7.10
C LYS A 5 64.16 -30.30 6.11
N GLN A 6 64.14 -31.12 5.03
CA GLN A 6 63.11 -31.15 4.04
C GLN A 6 61.77 -31.58 4.65
N ILE A 7 61.75 -32.58 5.51
CA ILE A 7 60.57 -33.04 6.23
C ILE A 7 60.03 -31.96 7.15
N LYS A 8 60.92 -31.31 7.90
CA LYS A 8 60.51 -30.21 8.81
C LYS A 8 59.95 -29.01 8.06
N GLU A 9 60.52 -28.69 6.90
CA GLU A 9 60.07 -27.63 6.04
C GLU A 9 58.69 -27.94 5.43
N ALA A 10 58.52 -29.19 4.96
CA ALA A 10 57.24 -29.67 4.45
C ALA A 10 56.16 -29.65 5.53
N GLU A 11 56.47 -30.07 6.75
CA GLU A 11 55.53 -29.97 7.89
C GLU A 11 55.16 -28.53 8.25
N LYS A 12 56.14 -27.62 8.19
CA LYS A 12 55.90 -26.21 8.42
C LYS A 12 54.98 -25.62 7.36
N GLN A 13 55.25 -25.91 6.09
CA GLN A 13 54.41 -25.48 4.98
C GLN A 13 52.99 -26.01 5.12
N ALA A 14 52.84 -27.28 5.49
CA ALA A 14 51.53 -27.89 5.72
C ALA A 14 50.79 -27.21 6.86
N ARG A 15 51.46 -26.87 7.95
CA ARG A 15 50.84 -26.12 9.06
C ARG A 15 50.45 -24.72 8.64
N ASP A 16 51.29 -24.04 7.87
CA ASP A 16 51.01 -22.70 7.37
C ASP A 16 49.78 -22.69 6.44
N ILE A 17 49.67 -23.69 5.58
CA ILE A 17 48.51 -23.84 4.68
C ILE A 17 47.23 -24.04 5.49
N VAL A 18 47.26 -24.92 6.49
CA VAL A 18 46.12 -25.18 7.37
C VAL A 18 45.71 -23.89 8.14
N GLU A 19 46.70 -23.17 8.64
CA GLU A 19 46.47 -21.93 9.35
C GLU A 19 45.86 -20.86 8.44
N MET A 20 46.38 -20.68 7.24
CA MET A 20 45.83 -19.80 6.24
C MET A 20 44.40 -20.18 5.85
N ALA A 21 44.15 -21.47 5.67
CA ALA A 21 42.80 -21.96 5.38
C ALA A 21 41.80 -21.67 6.49
N LYS A 22 42.24 -21.79 7.75
CA LYS A 22 41.40 -21.43 8.91
C LYS A 22 41.08 -19.94 8.96
N GLN A 23 42.10 -19.11 8.70
CA GLN A 23 41.90 -17.65 8.68
C GLN A 23 40.97 -17.23 7.53
N ASP A 24 41.18 -17.81 6.35
CA ASP A 24 40.32 -17.52 5.19
C ASP A 24 38.90 -17.97 5.43
N SER A 25 38.70 -19.14 6.04
CA SER A 25 37.37 -19.61 6.42
C SER A 25 36.69 -18.71 7.43
N ALA A 26 37.42 -18.25 8.45
CA ALA A 26 36.89 -17.32 9.45
C ALA A 26 36.52 -15.99 8.82
N SER A 27 37.36 -15.49 7.92
CA SER A 27 37.14 -14.24 7.20
C SER A 27 35.91 -14.34 6.28
N LEU A 28 35.79 -15.43 5.53
CA LEU A 28 34.61 -15.69 4.68
C LEU A 28 33.32 -15.80 5.49
N LEU A 29 33.40 -16.44 6.64
CA LEU A 29 32.24 -16.55 7.54
C LEU A 29 31.79 -15.20 8.06
N GLU A 30 32.75 -14.34 8.45
CA GLU A 30 32.45 -12.97 8.90
C GLU A 30 31.84 -12.13 7.78
N GLU A 31 32.38 -12.20 6.56
CA GLU A 31 31.83 -11.52 5.40
C GLU A 31 30.42 -12.01 5.08
N ALA A 32 30.20 -13.32 5.11
CA ALA A 32 28.88 -13.89 4.88
C ALA A 32 27.86 -13.43 5.91
N LYS A 33 28.27 -13.33 7.19
CA LYS A 33 27.40 -12.79 8.25
C LYS A 33 27.04 -11.34 8.01
N LYS A 34 28.01 -10.52 7.61
CA LYS A 34 27.78 -9.10 7.30
C LYS A 34 26.84 -8.95 6.11
N GLU A 35 27.07 -9.69 5.05
CA GLU A 35 26.19 -9.67 3.87
C GLU A 35 24.78 -10.09 4.22
N ARG A 36 24.64 -11.12 5.05
CA ARG A 36 23.33 -11.58 5.51
C ARG A 36 22.60 -10.49 6.30
N LEU A 37 23.28 -9.82 7.21
CA LEU A 37 22.71 -8.72 8.00
C LEU A 37 22.30 -7.57 7.09
N ASP A 38 23.15 -7.20 6.13
CA ASP A 38 22.84 -6.14 5.17
C ASP A 38 21.63 -6.48 4.30
N LEU A 39 21.56 -7.71 3.82
CA LEU A 39 20.43 -8.19 3.01
C LEU A 39 19.14 -8.21 3.82
N LEU A 40 19.20 -8.65 5.06
CA LEU A 40 18.04 -8.62 5.96
C LEU A 40 17.56 -7.20 6.22
N LYS A 41 18.50 -6.29 6.46
CA LYS A 41 18.19 -4.88 6.68
C LYS A 41 17.54 -4.25 5.46
N GLN A 42 18.09 -4.52 4.27
CA GLN A 42 17.53 -4.03 3.01
C GLN A 42 16.15 -4.62 2.75
N ALA A 43 15.96 -5.90 3.04
CA ALA A 43 14.67 -6.57 2.88
C ALA A 43 13.62 -5.97 3.83
N GLN A 44 13.99 -5.70 5.07
CA GLN A 44 13.11 -5.03 6.04
C GLN A 44 12.74 -3.61 5.60
N GLN A 45 13.70 -2.86 5.08
CA GLN A 45 13.45 -1.50 4.57
C GLN A 45 12.52 -1.51 3.37
N ARG A 46 12.72 -2.44 2.43
CA ARG A 46 11.84 -2.62 1.27
C ARG A 46 10.44 -3.02 1.68
N ARG A 47 10.34 -3.93 2.64
CA ARG A 47 9.06 -4.37 3.19
C ARG A 47 8.31 -3.22 3.86
N SER A 48 9.00 -2.47 4.70
CA SER A 48 8.44 -1.30 5.38
C SER A 48 7.91 -0.27 4.39
N LYS A 49 8.71 0.03 3.37
CA LYS A 49 8.35 0.95 2.31
C LYS A 49 7.15 0.44 1.51
N ALA A 50 7.13 -0.84 1.17
CA ALA A 50 6.03 -1.45 0.44
C ALA A 50 4.72 -1.40 1.24
N ILE A 51 4.79 -1.63 2.54
CA ILE A 51 3.64 -1.52 3.44
C ILE A 51 3.14 -0.06 3.50
N ASP A 52 4.04 0.89 3.69
CA ASP A 52 3.69 2.32 3.75
C ASP A 52 3.07 2.79 2.43
N ASP A 53 3.64 2.40 1.29
CA ASP A 53 3.09 2.72 -0.03
C ASP A 53 1.71 2.12 -0.23
N THR A 54 1.50 0.89 0.21
CA THR A 54 0.21 0.20 0.11
C THR A 54 -0.85 0.87 0.99
N VAL A 55 -0.50 1.20 2.22
CA VAL A 55 -1.39 1.91 3.15
C VAL A 55 -1.74 3.29 2.60
N SER A 56 -0.75 4.02 2.08
CA SER A 56 -0.96 5.35 1.49
C SER A 56 -1.92 5.29 0.29
N ARG A 57 -1.75 4.30 -0.60
CA ARG A 57 -2.66 4.10 -1.74
C ARG A 57 -4.07 3.74 -1.27
N ALA A 58 -4.18 2.84 -0.30
CA ALA A 58 -5.47 2.44 0.25
C ALA A 58 -6.20 3.64 0.88
N GLU A 59 -5.49 4.51 1.58
CA GLU A 59 -6.04 5.74 2.14
C GLU A 59 -6.51 6.70 1.04
N GLN A 60 -5.70 6.89 0.00
CA GLN A 60 -6.06 7.75 -1.14
C GLN A 60 -7.28 7.21 -1.88
N ASP A 61 -7.29 5.91 -2.15
CA ASP A 61 -8.42 5.25 -2.84
C ASP A 61 -9.68 5.31 -1.99
N GLY A 62 -9.56 5.06 -0.69
CA GLY A 62 -10.69 5.16 0.24
C GLY A 62 -11.25 6.57 0.30
N LYS A 63 -10.39 7.56 0.34
CA LYS A 63 -10.78 8.97 0.34
C LYS A 63 -11.48 9.37 -0.95
N ALA A 64 -10.93 8.94 -2.11
CA ALA A 64 -11.53 9.18 -3.41
C ALA A 64 -12.92 8.53 -3.53
N GLN A 65 -13.07 7.30 -3.03
CA GLN A 65 -14.36 6.60 -3.00
C GLN A 65 -15.35 7.30 -2.09
N ALA A 66 -14.91 7.73 -0.91
CA ALA A 66 -15.76 8.46 0.03
C ALA A 66 -16.24 9.78 -0.57
N ASP A 67 -15.38 10.52 -1.23
CA ASP A 67 -15.73 11.76 -1.93
C ASP A 67 -16.73 11.51 -3.05
N GLN A 68 -16.56 10.43 -3.80
CA GLN A 68 -17.48 10.06 -4.88
C GLN A 68 -18.85 9.66 -4.34
N ILE A 69 -18.90 8.90 -3.24
CA ILE A 69 -20.14 8.52 -2.58
C ILE A 69 -20.87 9.76 -2.07
N ALA A 70 -20.15 10.68 -1.44
CA ALA A 70 -20.71 11.93 -0.96
C ALA A 70 -21.27 12.78 -2.09
N GLN A 71 -20.55 12.87 -3.20
CA GLN A 71 -21.00 13.64 -4.37
C GLN A 71 -22.23 13.02 -5.02
N THR A 72 -22.25 11.69 -5.18
CA THR A 72 -23.40 10.96 -5.71
C THR A 72 -24.61 11.13 -4.79
N GLY A 73 -24.41 11.04 -3.49
CA GLY A 73 -25.45 11.28 -2.51
C GLY A 73 -26.02 12.69 -2.59
N PHE A 74 -25.16 13.69 -2.71
CA PHE A 74 -25.56 15.08 -2.88
C PHE A 74 -26.38 15.28 -4.16
N GLU A 75 -25.96 14.72 -5.27
CA GLU A 75 -26.67 14.78 -6.56
C GLU A 75 -28.03 14.10 -6.45
N THR A 76 -28.09 12.93 -5.79
CA THR A 76 -29.33 12.19 -5.57
C THR A 76 -30.32 13.00 -4.74
N VAL A 77 -29.86 13.60 -3.66
CA VAL A 77 -30.70 14.48 -2.79
C VAL A 77 -31.17 15.70 -3.57
N SER A 78 -30.31 16.30 -4.36
CA SER A 78 -30.63 17.45 -5.21
C SER A 78 -31.72 17.11 -6.23
N SER A 79 -31.57 15.97 -6.92
CA SER A 79 -32.56 15.47 -7.87
C SER A 79 -33.88 15.16 -7.20
N LEU A 80 -33.85 14.56 -6.02
CA LEU A 80 -35.04 14.25 -5.24
C LEU A 80 -35.78 15.49 -4.82
N LYS A 81 -35.08 16.52 -4.36
CA LYS A 81 -35.65 17.82 -4.00
C LYS A 81 -36.32 18.48 -5.20
N ALA A 82 -35.65 18.48 -6.35
CA ALA A 82 -36.20 19.05 -7.59
C ALA A 82 -37.44 18.30 -8.04
N SER A 83 -37.42 16.97 -7.98
CA SER A 83 -38.58 16.14 -8.31
C SER A 83 -39.77 16.38 -7.35
N CYS A 84 -39.51 16.49 -6.06
CA CYS A 84 -40.52 16.80 -5.06
C CYS A 84 -41.13 18.17 -5.29
N SER A 85 -40.30 19.18 -5.54
CA SER A 85 -40.78 20.55 -5.84
C SER A 85 -41.66 20.58 -7.07
N GLN A 86 -41.28 19.86 -8.11
CA GLN A 86 -42.08 19.79 -9.33
C GLN A 86 -43.41 19.10 -9.11
N LYS A 87 -43.45 18.01 -8.34
CA LYS A 87 -44.68 17.30 -7.98
C LYS A 87 -45.62 18.17 -7.14
N ILE A 88 -45.07 18.90 -6.18
CA ILE A 88 -45.83 19.83 -5.35
C ILE A 88 -46.46 20.91 -6.22
N GLN A 89 -45.68 21.49 -7.13
CA GLN A 89 -46.16 22.51 -8.05
C GLN A 89 -47.28 22.00 -8.95
N THR A 90 -47.12 20.79 -9.48
CA THR A 90 -48.14 20.13 -10.30
C THR A 90 -49.41 19.88 -9.51
N CYS A 91 -49.31 19.46 -8.26
CA CYS A 91 -50.45 19.30 -7.36
C CYS A 91 -51.18 20.63 -7.08
N VAL A 92 -50.41 21.66 -6.83
CA VAL A 92 -50.96 23.02 -6.59
C VAL A 92 -51.71 23.51 -7.84
N GLU A 93 -51.11 23.34 -9.01
CA GLU A 93 -51.74 23.72 -10.28
C GLU A 93 -53.06 22.96 -10.54
N LYS A 94 -53.08 21.65 -10.25
CA LYS A 94 -54.31 20.85 -10.35
C LYS A 94 -55.37 21.29 -9.40
N VAL A 95 -55.02 21.60 -8.16
CA VAL A 95 -55.97 22.08 -7.15
C VAL A 95 -56.53 23.43 -7.57
N LEU A 96 -55.68 24.34 -8.04
CA LEU A 96 -56.11 25.66 -8.52
C LEU A 96 -57.04 25.53 -9.73
N LEU A 97 -56.70 24.64 -10.67
CA LEU A 97 -57.53 24.38 -11.85
C LEU A 97 -58.92 23.84 -11.46
N ASN A 98 -58.95 22.89 -10.53
CA ASN A 98 -60.21 22.35 -10.02
C ASN A 98 -61.05 23.38 -9.33
N LEU A 99 -60.42 24.26 -8.53
CA LEU A 99 -61.13 25.37 -7.88
C LEU A 99 -61.66 26.37 -8.87
N GLN A 100 -60.94 26.70 -9.91
CA GLN A 100 -61.38 27.60 -10.98
C GLN A 100 -62.54 27.01 -11.74
N GLN A 101 -62.49 25.72 -12.05
CA GLN A 101 -63.61 25.02 -12.72
C GLN A 101 -64.84 24.97 -11.83
N ALA A 102 -64.66 24.67 -10.55
CA ALA A 102 -65.78 24.67 -9.60
C ALA A 102 -66.42 26.06 -9.43
N TRP A 103 -65.58 27.07 -9.40
CA TRP A 103 -66.05 28.47 -9.33
C TRP A 103 -66.79 28.86 -10.59
N SER A 104 -66.27 28.49 -11.74
CA SER A 104 -66.87 28.77 -13.04
C SER A 104 -68.22 28.10 -13.23
N ARG A 105 -68.37 26.89 -12.65
CA ARG A 105 -69.67 26.18 -12.68
C ARG A 105 -70.74 26.81 -11.80
N LYS A 106 -70.38 27.54 -10.77
CA LYS A 106 -71.30 28.17 -9.84
C LYS A 106 -71.81 29.51 -10.32
N SER A 107 -71.09 30.11 -11.23
CA SER A 107 -71.49 31.39 -11.80
C SER A 107 -72.22 31.23 -13.12
#